data_7129dfb94d517f4b2963910bf792a2f3
#
_entry.id   7129dfb94d517f4b2963910bf792a2f3
#
_cell.length_a   1.000
_cell.length_b   1.000
_cell.length_c   1.000
_cell.angle_alpha   90.00
_cell.angle_beta   90.00
_cell.angle_gamma   90.00
#
_symmetry.space_group_name_H-M   'P 1'
#
loop_
_entity.id
_entity.type
_entity.pdbx_description
1 polymer ?
#
loop_
_entity_poly.entity_id
_entity_poly.type
_entity_poly.pdbx_seq_one_letter_code
_entity_poly.pdbx_strand_id
1 'polypeptide(L)'
;MIYISHLLPDDEMKEIISQTGVGIESIEFSIADNLDHLKESVCSYRERLKFMGCRGLTLHGPFMNIDPAAFDSEVRKITMMRFHQTYTAGVELGAKKIVYHTCMNPFVHYLQGWPERVAEFFGEFLETHKELEVVMENVFDPQIDPVLDVYKLMGEKISEFSSLF
;
A
#
# COMPACT_ATOMS: atom_id res chain seq x y z
N MET A 1 -13.42 10.89 -4.89
CA MET A 1 -14.01 10.37 -3.64
C MET A 1 -13.00 10.58 -2.54
N ILE A 2 -13.42 10.99 -1.35
CA ILE A 2 -12.54 11.09 -0.17
C ILE A 2 -12.56 9.72 0.52
N TYR A 3 -11.41 9.26 0.98
CA TYR A 3 -11.26 8.02 1.74
C TYR A 3 -10.83 8.36 3.16
N ILE A 4 -11.28 7.56 4.12
CA ILE A 4 -10.86 7.65 5.53
C ILE A 4 -10.30 6.31 5.98
N SER A 5 -9.27 6.34 6.80
CA SER A 5 -8.63 5.13 7.32
C SER A 5 -9.57 4.39 8.27
N HIS A 6 -9.67 3.07 8.10
CA HIS A 6 -10.51 2.20 8.93
C HIS A 6 -9.82 1.95 10.28
N LEU A 7 -9.97 2.90 11.20
CA LEU A 7 -9.38 2.89 12.55
C LEU A 7 -10.43 2.77 13.67
N LEU A 8 -11.71 2.87 13.31
CA LEU A 8 -12.83 2.80 14.22
C LEU A 8 -13.58 1.46 14.10
N PRO A 9 -14.40 1.09 15.09
CA PRO A 9 -15.31 -0.05 14.98
C PRO A 9 -16.24 0.03 13.77
N ASP A 10 -16.63 -1.11 13.23
CA ASP A 10 -17.42 -1.22 12.00
C ASP A 10 -18.77 -0.49 12.07
N ASP A 11 -19.41 -0.44 13.24
CA ASP A 11 -20.68 0.27 13.46
C ASP A 11 -20.49 1.80 13.38
N GLU A 12 -19.41 2.33 13.94
CA GLU A 12 -19.08 3.74 13.85
C GLU A 12 -18.69 4.11 12.40
N MET A 13 -17.89 3.28 11.74
CA MET A 13 -17.57 3.47 10.31
C MET A 13 -18.82 3.48 9.44
N LYS A 14 -19.77 2.58 9.71
CA LYS A 14 -21.06 2.54 9.00
C LYS A 14 -21.84 3.83 9.15
N GLU A 15 -21.89 4.40 10.35
CA GLU A 15 -22.56 5.66 10.60
C GLU A 15 -21.91 6.79 9.80
N ILE A 16 -20.58 6.92 9.86
CA ILE A 16 -19.82 7.95 9.13
C ILE A 16 -20.06 7.82 7.62
N ILE A 17 -19.94 6.62 7.07
CA ILE A 17 -20.12 6.37 5.64
C ILE A 17 -21.55 6.73 5.20
N SER A 18 -22.55 6.38 6.01
CA SER A 18 -23.95 6.67 5.70
C SER A 18 -24.23 8.17 5.66
N GLN A 19 -23.60 8.96 6.53
CA GLN A 19 -23.79 10.40 6.65
C GLN A 19 -22.98 11.19 5.61
N THR A 20 -21.77 10.72 5.25
CA THR A 20 -20.82 11.51 4.46
C THR A 20 -20.59 10.98 3.04
N GLY A 21 -20.83 9.69 2.82
CA GLY A 21 -20.55 9.02 1.54
C GLY A 21 -19.05 8.84 1.24
N VAL A 22 -18.18 8.91 2.25
CA VAL A 22 -16.73 8.66 2.08
C VAL A 22 -16.45 7.18 1.78
N GLY A 23 -15.34 6.92 1.13
CA GLY A 23 -14.78 5.58 0.97
C GLY A 23 -13.94 5.16 2.17
N ILE A 24 -13.53 3.91 2.18
CA ILE A 24 -12.64 3.32 3.20
C ILE A 24 -11.25 3.15 2.64
N GLU A 25 -10.24 3.59 3.40
CA GLU A 25 -8.87 3.11 3.28
C GLU A 25 -8.65 2.04 4.36
N SER A 26 -8.49 0.79 3.92
CA SER A 26 -8.30 -0.33 4.84
C SER A 26 -6.85 -0.49 5.23
N ILE A 27 -6.58 -0.52 6.54
CA ILE A 27 -5.28 -0.89 7.11
C ILE A 27 -5.19 -2.38 7.45
N GLU A 28 -6.24 -3.14 7.25
CA GLU A 28 -6.34 -4.57 7.62
C GLU A 28 -5.19 -5.40 7.02
N PHE A 29 -4.86 -5.12 5.76
CA PHE A 29 -3.84 -5.84 5.00
C PHE A 29 -2.43 -5.22 5.09
N SER A 30 -2.24 -4.28 6.00
CA SER A 30 -0.91 -3.85 6.46
C SER A 30 -0.38 -4.72 7.62
N ILE A 31 -1.26 -5.54 8.22
CA ILE A 31 -0.96 -6.36 9.40
C ILE A 31 -0.49 -7.74 8.94
N ALA A 32 0.70 -8.15 9.39
CA ALA A 32 1.34 -9.40 8.96
C ALA A 32 0.50 -10.65 9.26
N ASP A 33 -0.16 -10.71 10.43
CA ASP A 33 -1.02 -11.84 10.81
C ASP A 33 -2.18 -12.02 9.83
N ASN A 34 -2.80 -10.93 9.39
CA ASN A 34 -3.87 -10.99 8.39
C ASN A 34 -3.37 -11.44 7.02
N LEU A 35 -2.11 -11.13 6.68
CA LEU A 35 -1.47 -11.59 5.45
C LEU A 35 -1.08 -13.06 5.53
N ASP A 36 -0.73 -13.56 6.71
CA ASP A 36 -0.46 -14.99 6.93
C ASP A 36 -1.74 -15.84 6.79
N HIS A 37 -2.91 -15.25 7.08
CA HIS A 37 -4.23 -15.87 6.96
C HIS A 37 -5.07 -15.21 5.85
N LEU A 38 -4.44 -14.92 4.70
CA LEU A 38 -4.96 -14.03 3.66
C LEU A 38 -6.40 -14.36 3.21
N LYS A 39 -6.69 -15.64 2.95
CA LYS A 39 -8.01 -16.07 2.44
C LYS A 39 -9.12 -15.82 3.45
N GLU A 40 -8.88 -16.17 4.70
CA GLU A 40 -9.81 -15.98 5.82
C GLU A 40 -10.03 -14.49 6.06
N SER A 41 -8.96 -13.70 6.06
CA SER A 41 -9.00 -12.25 6.27
C SER A 41 -9.77 -11.55 5.14
N VAL A 42 -9.54 -11.90 3.90
CA VAL A 42 -10.30 -11.35 2.75
C VAL A 42 -11.78 -11.71 2.85
N CYS A 43 -12.09 -12.96 3.19
CA CYS A 43 -13.48 -13.40 3.34
C CYS A 43 -14.20 -12.63 4.46
N SER A 44 -13.59 -12.55 5.62
CA SER A 44 -14.11 -11.84 6.79
C SER A 44 -14.27 -10.34 6.48
N TYR A 45 -13.26 -9.71 5.91
CA TYR A 45 -13.28 -8.28 5.63
C TYR A 45 -14.31 -7.91 4.55
N ARG A 46 -14.56 -8.77 3.58
CA ARG A 46 -15.63 -8.59 2.59
C ARG A 46 -17.00 -8.45 3.23
N GLU A 47 -17.31 -9.27 4.24
CA GLU A 47 -18.58 -9.16 4.96
C GLU A 47 -18.66 -7.88 5.81
N ARG A 48 -17.57 -7.47 6.44
CA ARG A 48 -17.46 -6.21 7.16
C ARG A 48 -17.67 -5.00 6.23
N LEU A 49 -17.08 -4.99 5.05
CA LEU A 49 -17.30 -3.94 4.04
C LEU A 49 -18.77 -3.84 3.61
N LYS A 50 -19.43 -4.97 3.42
CA LYS A 50 -20.88 -5.01 3.14
C LYS A 50 -21.70 -4.44 4.29
N PHE A 51 -21.37 -4.83 5.51
CA PHE A 51 -22.05 -4.33 6.72
C PHE A 51 -21.91 -2.82 6.86
N MET A 52 -20.72 -2.28 6.63
CA MET A 52 -20.44 -0.84 6.68
C MET A 52 -21.08 -0.07 5.52
N GLY A 53 -21.49 -0.74 4.46
CA GLY A 53 -22.05 -0.09 3.27
C GLY A 53 -20.97 0.62 2.43
N CYS A 54 -19.75 0.08 2.44
CA CYS A 54 -18.60 0.64 1.71
C CYS A 54 -18.91 0.80 0.22
N ARG A 55 -18.69 2.00 -0.33
CA ARG A 55 -18.91 2.35 -1.74
C ARG A 55 -17.63 2.56 -2.54
N GLY A 56 -16.51 2.66 -1.85
CA GLY A 56 -15.19 2.81 -2.45
C GLY A 56 -14.15 2.32 -1.46
N LEU A 57 -13.22 1.50 -1.95
CA LEU A 57 -12.16 0.88 -1.17
C LEU A 57 -10.80 1.24 -1.74
N THR A 58 -9.88 1.61 -0.87
CA THR A 58 -8.45 1.58 -1.08
C THR A 58 -7.80 0.75 0.01
N LEU A 59 -6.63 0.19 -0.25
CA LEU A 59 -5.88 -0.54 0.77
C LEU A 59 -4.61 0.22 1.12
N HIS A 60 -4.24 0.14 2.36
CA HIS A 60 -2.90 0.49 2.83
C HIS A 60 -2.05 -0.77 2.89
N GLY A 61 -0.92 -0.77 2.20
CA GLY A 61 0.02 -1.88 2.18
C GLY A 61 0.81 -2.02 3.50
N PRO A 62 1.52 -3.13 3.69
CA PRO A 62 2.38 -3.31 4.85
C PRO A 62 3.54 -2.31 4.82
N PHE A 63 3.99 -1.89 5.99
CA PHE A 63 5.07 -0.92 6.16
C PHE A 63 5.99 -1.23 7.34
N MET A 64 5.59 -2.11 8.26
CA MET A 64 6.40 -2.46 9.42
C MET A 64 7.32 -3.64 9.11
N ASN A 65 8.61 -3.49 9.46
CA ASN A 65 9.63 -4.54 9.33
C ASN A 65 9.85 -5.06 7.91
N ILE A 66 9.57 -4.22 6.92
CA ILE A 66 9.80 -4.48 5.51
C ILE A 66 10.54 -3.29 4.89
N ASP A 67 11.25 -3.52 3.79
CA ASP A 67 12.07 -2.48 3.17
C ASP A 67 12.28 -2.76 1.68
N PRO A 68 11.67 -1.96 0.78
CA PRO A 68 11.90 -2.04 -0.66
C PRO A 68 13.37 -1.76 -1.06
N ALA A 69 14.08 -0.94 -0.26
CA ALA A 69 15.47 -0.56 -0.50
C ALA A 69 16.49 -1.45 0.22
N ALA A 70 16.06 -2.56 0.82
CA ALA A 70 16.92 -3.43 1.61
C ALA A 70 18.15 -3.89 0.83
N PHE A 71 19.31 -3.85 1.48
CA PHE A 71 20.54 -4.47 0.97
C PHE A 71 20.51 -6.00 1.12
N ASP A 72 19.82 -6.50 2.14
CA ASP A 72 19.63 -7.92 2.37
C ASP A 72 18.56 -8.48 1.43
N SER A 73 18.97 -9.42 0.58
CA SER A 73 18.08 -10.03 -0.42
C SER A 73 16.92 -10.80 0.20
N GLU A 74 17.04 -11.34 1.39
CA GLU A 74 15.96 -12.06 2.06
C GLU A 74 14.90 -11.08 2.60
N VAL A 75 15.33 -9.93 3.15
CA VAL A 75 14.40 -8.86 3.53
C VAL A 75 13.64 -8.35 2.30
N ARG A 76 14.35 -8.13 1.17
CA ARG A 76 13.73 -7.71 -0.10
C ARG A 76 12.70 -8.73 -0.60
N LYS A 77 13.00 -10.03 -0.54
CA LYS A 77 12.05 -11.10 -0.92
C LYS A 77 10.80 -11.12 -0.03
N ILE A 78 10.99 -10.99 1.28
CA ILE A 78 9.86 -10.92 2.22
C ILE A 78 9.00 -9.68 1.92
N THR A 79 9.62 -8.53 1.68
CA THR A 79 8.91 -7.30 1.29
C THR A 79 8.08 -7.51 0.03
N MET A 80 8.67 -8.09 -1.02
CA MET A 80 7.98 -8.41 -2.28
C MET A 80 6.79 -9.35 -2.06
N MET A 81 6.97 -10.40 -1.26
CA MET A 81 5.91 -11.34 -0.92
C MET A 81 4.75 -10.64 -0.20
N ARG A 82 5.04 -9.79 0.77
CA ARG A 82 4.00 -9.04 1.53
C ARG A 82 3.26 -8.05 0.65
N PHE A 83 3.95 -7.36 -0.24
CA PHE A 83 3.33 -6.47 -1.22
C PHE A 83 2.39 -7.24 -2.16
N HIS A 84 2.84 -8.39 -2.65
CA HIS A 84 2.03 -9.28 -3.49
C HIS A 84 0.76 -9.76 -2.76
N GLN A 85 0.87 -10.16 -1.49
CA GLN A 85 -0.29 -10.59 -0.68
C GLN A 85 -1.33 -9.48 -0.54
N THR A 86 -0.90 -8.26 -0.21
CA THR A 86 -1.83 -7.11 -0.09
C THR A 86 -2.45 -6.77 -1.45
N TYR A 87 -1.66 -6.81 -2.53
CA TYR A 87 -2.19 -6.56 -3.87
C TYR A 87 -3.28 -7.57 -4.24
N THR A 88 -3.05 -8.85 -3.96
CA THR A 88 -4.03 -9.93 -4.17
C THR A 88 -5.31 -9.66 -3.38
N ALA A 89 -5.20 -9.27 -2.10
CA ALA A 89 -6.37 -8.88 -1.32
C ALA A 89 -7.12 -7.70 -1.96
N GLY A 90 -6.39 -6.71 -2.45
CA GLY A 90 -6.97 -5.54 -3.12
C GLY A 90 -7.78 -5.92 -4.36
N VAL A 91 -7.24 -6.76 -5.22
CA VAL A 91 -7.94 -7.29 -6.42
C VAL A 91 -9.20 -8.05 -5.99
N GLU A 92 -9.08 -8.98 -5.05
CA GLU A 92 -10.20 -9.80 -4.60
C GLU A 92 -11.32 -9.00 -3.91
N LEU A 93 -11.00 -7.90 -3.26
CA LEU A 93 -11.96 -7.01 -2.59
C LEU A 93 -12.49 -5.91 -3.51
N GLY A 94 -11.95 -5.75 -4.72
CA GLY A 94 -12.35 -4.72 -5.66
C GLY A 94 -11.88 -3.32 -5.26
N ALA A 95 -10.72 -3.22 -4.64
CA ALA A 95 -10.11 -1.94 -4.30
C ALA A 95 -9.80 -1.12 -5.58
N LYS A 96 -9.70 0.20 -5.43
CA LYS A 96 -9.31 1.11 -6.53
C LYS A 96 -7.81 1.32 -6.59
N LYS A 97 -7.20 1.43 -5.41
CA LYS A 97 -5.78 1.77 -5.24
C LYS A 97 -5.20 1.00 -4.06
N ILE A 98 -3.87 0.88 -4.07
CA ILE A 98 -3.09 0.46 -2.90
C ILE A 98 -2.04 1.53 -2.63
N VAL A 99 -1.95 1.96 -1.39
CA VAL A 99 -0.93 2.87 -0.89
C VAL A 99 0.19 2.07 -0.26
N TYR A 100 1.42 2.26 -0.69
CA TYR A 100 2.61 1.71 -0.07
C TYR A 100 3.52 2.83 0.40
N HIS A 101 4.14 2.67 1.56
CA HIS A 101 5.17 3.60 2.02
C HIS A 101 6.47 3.41 1.23
N THR A 102 7.26 4.48 1.15
CA THR A 102 8.66 4.40 0.72
C THR A 102 9.50 3.52 1.65
N CYS A 103 9.04 3.35 2.91
CA CYS A 103 9.74 2.73 4.02
C CYS A 103 11.11 3.39 4.32
N MET A 104 11.32 4.64 3.86
CA MET A 104 12.51 5.40 4.19
C MET A 104 12.60 5.59 5.71
N ASN A 105 13.76 5.25 6.26
CA ASN A 105 14.12 5.56 7.64
C ASN A 105 15.46 6.31 7.65
N PRO A 106 15.49 7.61 7.95
CA PRO A 106 16.69 8.43 7.87
C PRO A 106 17.81 8.01 8.86
N PHE A 107 17.48 7.19 9.86
CA PHE A 107 18.46 6.66 10.82
C PHE A 107 19.11 5.36 10.33
N VAL A 108 18.57 4.72 9.32
CA VAL A 108 19.02 3.41 8.82
C VAL A 108 19.49 3.49 7.36
N HIS A 109 18.78 4.25 6.53
CA HIS A 109 19.05 4.33 5.10
C HIS A 109 20.02 5.44 4.75
N TYR A 110 21.01 5.10 3.94
CA TYR A 110 21.80 6.09 3.23
C TYR A 110 21.05 6.51 1.96
N LEU A 111 20.98 7.81 1.70
CA LEU A 111 20.31 8.35 0.50
C LEU A 111 21.02 7.91 -0.79
N GLN A 112 22.34 7.71 -0.73
CA GLN A 112 23.10 7.25 -1.91
C GLN A 112 22.64 5.86 -2.36
N GLY A 113 22.14 5.78 -3.59
CA GLY A 113 21.65 4.56 -4.21
C GLY A 113 20.29 4.06 -3.65
N TRP A 114 19.66 4.82 -2.76
CA TRP A 114 18.34 4.46 -2.25
C TRP A 114 17.25 4.60 -3.33
N PRO A 115 17.19 5.71 -4.13
CA PRO A 115 16.19 5.84 -5.18
C PRO A 115 16.28 4.72 -6.22
N GLU A 116 17.48 4.31 -6.59
CA GLU A 116 17.71 3.25 -7.57
C GLU A 116 17.17 1.90 -7.06
N ARG A 117 17.42 1.57 -5.79
CA ARG A 117 16.93 0.31 -5.19
C ARG A 117 15.40 0.29 -5.07
N VAL A 118 14.80 1.40 -4.66
CA VAL A 118 13.34 1.53 -4.60
C VAL A 118 12.72 1.44 -5.99
N ALA A 119 13.29 2.16 -6.96
CA ALA A 119 12.81 2.12 -8.34
C ALA A 119 12.93 0.73 -8.96
N GLU A 120 14.01 0.00 -8.68
CA GLU A 120 14.19 -1.39 -9.11
C GLU A 120 13.11 -2.29 -8.49
N PHE A 121 12.89 -2.19 -7.18
CA PHE A 121 11.88 -2.98 -6.47
C PHE A 121 10.47 -2.77 -7.01
N PHE A 122 10.04 -1.51 -7.11
CA PHE A 122 8.70 -1.21 -7.63
C PHE A 122 8.60 -1.52 -9.14
N GLY A 123 9.68 -1.33 -9.90
CA GLY A 123 9.73 -1.74 -11.30
C GLY A 123 9.45 -3.23 -11.48
N GLU A 124 10.11 -4.09 -10.69
CA GLU A 124 9.89 -5.53 -10.67
C GLU A 124 8.45 -5.86 -10.22
N PHE A 125 7.99 -5.24 -9.13
CA PHE A 125 6.64 -5.45 -8.61
C PHE A 125 5.58 -5.14 -9.66
N LEU A 126 5.67 -4.00 -10.32
CA LEU A 126 4.68 -3.52 -11.28
C LEU A 126 4.72 -4.22 -12.65
N GLU A 127 5.75 -5.03 -12.95
CA GLU A 127 5.75 -5.84 -14.18
C GLU A 127 4.56 -6.80 -14.25
N THR A 128 4.14 -7.33 -13.11
CA THR A 128 3.07 -8.34 -13.01
C THR A 128 1.80 -7.85 -12.33
N HIS A 129 1.79 -6.63 -11.77
CA HIS A 129 0.68 -6.07 -11.00
C HIS A 129 0.09 -4.85 -11.73
N LYS A 130 -0.89 -5.08 -12.61
CA LYS A 130 -1.48 -4.08 -13.54
C LYS A 130 -2.95 -3.74 -13.28
N GLU A 131 -3.59 -4.41 -12.34
CA GLU A 131 -5.05 -4.32 -12.16
C GLU A 131 -5.46 -3.15 -11.24
N LEU A 132 -4.57 -2.75 -10.33
CA LEU A 132 -4.82 -1.69 -9.37
C LEU A 132 -3.80 -0.57 -9.53
N GLU A 133 -4.24 0.65 -9.27
CA GLU A 133 -3.34 1.79 -9.14
C GLU A 133 -2.50 1.64 -7.87
N VAL A 134 -1.19 1.72 -8.02
CA VAL A 134 -0.23 1.70 -6.91
C VAL A 134 0.22 3.13 -6.62
N VAL A 135 0.10 3.53 -5.37
CA VAL A 135 0.45 4.86 -4.89
C VAL A 135 1.58 4.74 -3.87
N MET A 136 2.59 5.57 -3.98
CA MET A 136 3.67 5.67 -3.00
C MET A 136 3.43 6.85 -2.07
N GLU A 137 3.48 6.59 -0.77
CA GLU A 137 3.35 7.61 0.26
C GLU A 137 4.70 7.83 0.96
N ASN A 138 5.10 9.11 1.06
CA ASN A 138 6.22 9.52 1.88
C ASN A 138 5.76 9.81 3.31
N VAL A 139 6.41 9.20 4.30
CA VAL A 139 6.02 9.34 5.72
C VAL A 139 7.16 9.89 6.57
N PHE A 140 8.31 9.23 6.53
CA PHE A 140 9.49 9.61 7.30
C PHE A 140 10.61 10.16 6.41
N ASP A 141 10.32 10.39 5.15
CA ASP A 141 11.27 10.93 4.18
C ASP A 141 11.64 12.37 4.59
N PRO A 142 12.91 12.64 4.92
CA PRO A 142 13.31 13.96 5.40
C PRO A 142 13.31 15.02 4.29
N GLN A 143 13.31 14.58 3.04
CA GLN A 143 13.31 15.39 1.83
C GLN A 143 12.49 14.69 0.75
N ILE A 144 11.85 15.47 -0.11
CA ILE A 144 11.05 14.94 -1.21
C ILE A 144 11.89 14.52 -2.42
N ASP A 145 13.07 15.11 -2.60
CA ASP A 145 13.90 14.89 -3.80
C ASP A 145 14.23 13.43 -4.07
N PRO A 146 14.59 12.58 -3.07
CA PRO A 146 14.81 11.16 -3.31
C PRO A 146 13.58 10.43 -3.85
N VAL A 147 12.38 10.81 -3.41
CA VAL A 147 11.11 10.22 -3.90
C VAL A 147 10.85 10.66 -5.34
N LEU A 148 11.13 11.93 -5.67
CA LEU A 148 11.06 12.44 -7.03
C LEU A 148 12.06 11.74 -7.96
N ASP A 149 13.24 11.38 -7.44
CA ASP A 149 14.22 10.62 -8.20
C ASP A 149 13.79 9.18 -8.46
N VAL A 150 13.14 8.52 -7.48
CA VAL A 150 12.45 7.23 -7.71
C VAL A 150 11.46 7.37 -8.87
N TYR A 151 10.59 8.39 -8.81
CA TYR A 151 9.60 8.63 -9.86
C TYR A 151 10.22 8.82 -11.24
N LYS A 152 11.31 9.61 -11.35
CA LYS A 152 12.04 9.82 -12.61
C LYS A 152 12.69 8.53 -13.13
N LEU A 153 13.29 7.72 -12.24
CA LEU A 153 13.91 6.45 -12.57
C LEU A 153 12.91 5.40 -13.05
N MET A 154 11.71 5.44 -12.49
CA MET A 154 10.63 4.56 -12.91
C MET A 154 10.05 4.98 -14.27
N GLY A 155 10.13 6.25 -14.65
CA GLY A 155 9.89 6.82 -15.97
C GLY A 155 8.59 6.35 -16.63
N GLU A 156 8.65 6.20 -17.97
CA GLU A 156 7.51 5.77 -18.79
C GLU A 156 6.99 4.35 -18.48
N LYS A 157 7.69 3.58 -17.64
CA LYS A 157 7.25 2.23 -17.25
C LYS A 157 5.99 2.24 -16.39
N ILE A 158 5.57 3.41 -15.86
CA ILE A 158 4.47 3.52 -14.92
C ILE A 158 3.55 4.67 -15.28
N SER A 159 2.63 4.41 -16.19
CA SER A 159 1.47 5.29 -16.43
C SER A 159 0.44 5.25 -15.28
N GLU A 160 0.65 4.41 -14.28
CA GLU A 160 -0.31 4.10 -13.21
C GLU A 160 0.27 4.34 -11.80
N PHE A 161 1.42 5.03 -11.70
CA PHE A 161 2.02 5.39 -10.42
C PHE A 161 1.69 6.84 -10.09
N SER A 162 0.90 7.06 -9.05
CA SER A 162 0.68 8.39 -8.48
C SER A 162 1.29 8.46 -7.10
N SER A 163 1.99 9.56 -6.80
CA SER A 163 2.43 9.87 -5.45
C SER A 163 1.37 10.77 -4.78
N LEU A 164 1.04 10.47 -3.54
CA LEU A 164 0.25 11.38 -2.70
C LEU A 164 1.22 12.40 -2.09
N PHE A 165 1.09 13.66 -2.47
CA PHE A 165 1.73 14.81 -1.84
C PHE A 165 0.68 15.69 -1.20
#